data_ceb760ee3c705fb04a400dad44daada5
#
_entry.id   ceb760ee3c705fb04a400dad44daada5
#
_cell.length_a   1.000
_cell.length_b   1.000
_cell.length_c   1.000
_cell.angle_alpha   90.00
_cell.angle_beta   90.00
_cell.angle_gamma   90.00
#
_symmetry.space_group_name_H-M   'P 1'
#
loop_
_entity.id
_entity.type
_entity.pdbx_description
1 polymer ?
#
loop_
_entity_poly.entity_id
_entity_poly.type
_entity_poly.pdbx_seq_one_letter_code
_entity_poly.pdbx_strand_id
1 'polypeptide(L)'
;MPKRIEMDKPIVEMDGDEMARVIWAWTKEKLINPYVDLKVEYYDLHVKVRDETDDAITRQAAEAVKRWGVGVKCATITPDESRVKEYNLKNRLKSPNATIRGMLDGTIFRAPIILGNVPPAVRFWKKPIVIARHAFGDIYDGVGLEFEGPAECEIVVRQLNGKEFKARFPSFTGSGVVQGIYNIDSSIESFARASFSYALENRLDLWFAAKDTISTVYDRRFKDIFRRVYNEDFKSKFYNAGLNYQYFLVDDAVARMVRCEGGFVLACKNFEGDVFSDFLASAYTGSLALMTSVLYSPEGHFLSEAAHGTVQKHYYRYLKGEEVSTNPTAIIFAWTAALRRRGELDGMEELVQFSQGLEKAVKQTIEVDRIMTADVAKVSEQPVEKVVSTEDFLKAVKANLDKIFSKF
;
A
#
# COMPACT_ATOMS: atom_id res chain seq x y z
N MET A 1 -8.86 13.08 32.75
CA MET A 1 -8.39 12.61 31.43
C MET A 1 -7.73 13.80 30.76
N PRO A 2 -6.59 13.65 30.09
CA PRO A 2 -6.03 14.77 29.32
C PRO A 2 -7.07 15.25 28.29
N LYS A 3 -7.01 16.52 27.92
CA LYS A 3 -7.87 17.09 26.87
C LYS A 3 -7.56 16.34 25.59
N ARG A 4 -8.60 15.81 24.90
CA ARG A 4 -8.43 15.15 23.60
C ARG A 4 -8.07 16.18 22.53
N ILE A 5 -7.26 15.78 21.56
CA ILE A 5 -6.92 16.58 20.40
C ILE A 5 -8.17 16.67 19.52
N GLU A 6 -8.68 17.88 19.32
CA GLU A 6 -9.87 18.13 18.49
C GLU A 6 -9.43 18.27 17.03
N MET A 7 -9.97 17.45 16.14
CA MET A 7 -9.68 17.54 14.70
C MET A 7 -10.57 18.60 14.04
N ASP A 8 -10.04 19.36 13.08
CA ASP A 8 -10.79 20.35 12.31
C ASP A 8 -11.60 19.70 11.19
N LYS A 9 -10.95 18.86 10.39
CA LYS A 9 -11.55 18.17 9.24
C LYS A 9 -11.53 16.66 9.41
N PRO A 10 -12.47 15.94 8.77
CA PRO A 10 -12.51 14.49 8.87
C PRO A 10 -11.41 13.81 8.03
N ILE A 11 -11.13 12.56 8.42
CA ILE A 11 -10.47 11.56 7.60
C ILE A 11 -11.56 10.67 7.00
N VAL A 12 -11.43 10.27 5.73
CA VAL A 12 -12.32 9.27 5.13
C VAL A 12 -11.90 7.90 5.63
N GLU A 13 -12.75 7.30 6.46
CA GLU A 13 -12.53 5.96 6.99
C GLU A 13 -13.23 4.93 6.12
N MET A 14 -12.48 3.99 5.58
CA MET A 14 -12.97 2.85 4.82
C MET A 14 -12.77 1.59 5.63
N ASP A 15 -13.82 1.11 6.29
CA ASP A 15 -13.78 -0.13 7.07
C ASP A 15 -13.72 -1.35 6.15
N GLY A 16 -13.35 -2.51 6.68
CA GLY A 16 -13.06 -3.68 5.88
C GLY A 16 -13.77 -4.95 6.35
N ASP A 17 -13.05 -6.07 6.24
CA ASP A 17 -13.58 -7.39 6.47
C ASP A 17 -12.80 -8.18 7.53
N GLU A 18 -13.45 -9.16 8.14
CA GLU A 18 -12.88 -10.25 8.94
C GLU A 18 -12.02 -9.79 10.13
N MET A 19 -10.89 -10.44 10.39
CA MET A 19 -10.03 -10.11 11.55
C MET A 19 -9.42 -8.72 11.46
N ALA A 20 -9.14 -8.25 10.26
CA ALA A 20 -8.65 -6.89 10.06
C ALA A 20 -9.65 -5.85 10.56
N ARG A 21 -10.97 -6.03 10.29
CA ARG A 21 -12.05 -5.17 10.81
C ARG A 21 -12.13 -5.18 12.34
N VAL A 22 -11.97 -6.33 12.97
CA VAL A 22 -11.96 -6.45 14.43
C VAL A 22 -10.80 -5.68 15.04
N ILE A 23 -9.58 -5.87 14.51
CA ILE A 23 -8.38 -5.17 14.95
C ILE A 23 -8.49 -3.67 14.69
N TRP A 24 -9.10 -3.28 13.58
CA TRP A 24 -9.37 -1.89 13.21
C TRP A 24 -10.21 -1.17 14.26
N ALA A 25 -11.30 -1.79 14.67
CA ALA A 25 -12.16 -1.27 15.74
C ALA A 25 -11.41 -1.16 17.08
N TRP A 26 -10.69 -2.21 17.48
CA TRP A 26 -9.89 -2.20 18.71
C TRP A 26 -8.78 -1.14 18.71
N THR A 27 -8.15 -0.91 17.57
CA THR A 27 -7.12 0.13 17.42
C THR A 27 -7.70 1.52 17.66
N LYS A 28 -8.85 1.83 17.07
CA LYS A 28 -9.54 3.11 17.33
C LYS A 28 -9.95 3.25 18.79
N GLU A 29 -10.62 2.23 19.32
CA GLU A 29 -11.14 2.25 20.69
C GLU A 29 -10.05 2.40 21.74
N LYS A 30 -8.96 1.62 21.62
CA LYS A 30 -7.94 1.52 22.66
C LYS A 30 -6.81 2.53 22.50
N LEU A 31 -6.45 2.92 21.27
CA LEU A 31 -5.23 3.69 21.00
C LEU A 31 -5.49 5.10 20.44
N ILE A 32 -6.62 5.37 19.79
CA ILE A 32 -6.86 6.66 19.13
C ILE A 32 -7.91 7.48 19.89
N ASN A 33 -9.12 6.96 20.07
CA ASN A 33 -10.23 7.69 20.68
C ASN A 33 -9.97 8.22 22.11
N PRO A 34 -9.11 7.59 22.93
CA PRO A 34 -8.76 8.15 24.23
C PRO A 34 -8.00 9.48 24.16
N TYR A 35 -7.31 9.76 23.05
CA TYR A 35 -6.40 10.91 22.88
C TYR A 35 -6.88 11.90 21.84
N VAL A 36 -7.61 11.44 20.84
CA VAL A 36 -8.06 12.24 19.69
C VAL A 36 -9.58 12.21 19.64
N ASP A 37 -10.20 13.37 19.46
CA ASP A 37 -11.61 13.50 19.10
C ASP A 37 -11.75 13.27 17.60
N LEU A 38 -11.76 11.96 17.25
CA LEU A 38 -11.59 11.48 15.88
C LEU A 38 -12.81 11.84 15.03
N LYS A 39 -12.63 12.75 14.08
CA LYS A 39 -13.64 13.04 13.05
C LYS A 39 -13.41 12.16 11.83
N VAL A 40 -14.44 11.41 11.44
CA VAL A 40 -14.39 10.56 10.24
C VAL A 40 -15.63 10.73 9.38
N GLU A 41 -15.44 10.64 8.06
CA GLU A 41 -16.52 10.32 7.13
C GLU A 41 -16.40 8.82 6.84
N TYR A 42 -17.34 8.03 7.38
CA TYR A 42 -17.26 6.58 7.45
C TYR A 42 -17.92 5.89 6.26
N TYR A 43 -17.23 4.92 5.69
CA TYR A 43 -17.71 4.05 4.62
C TYR A 43 -17.46 2.58 5.00
N ASP A 44 -18.54 1.80 5.09
CA ASP A 44 -18.46 0.36 5.35
C ASP A 44 -18.19 -0.39 4.05
N LEU A 45 -16.93 -0.77 3.80
CA LEU A 45 -16.54 -1.58 2.66
C LEU A 45 -16.59 -3.10 2.94
N HIS A 46 -17.34 -3.52 3.95
CA HIS A 46 -17.61 -4.94 4.16
C HIS A 46 -18.23 -5.56 2.91
N VAL A 47 -17.79 -6.76 2.55
CA VAL A 47 -18.16 -7.41 1.29
C VAL A 47 -19.67 -7.49 1.04
N LYS A 48 -20.49 -7.67 2.08
CA LYS A 48 -21.95 -7.66 1.97
C LYS A 48 -22.52 -6.28 1.64
N VAL A 49 -22.02 -5.23 2.28
CA VAL A 49 -22.47 -3.85 2.01
C VAL A 49 -22.10 -3.45 0.58
N ARG A 50 -20.93 -3.86 0.12
CA ARG A 50 -20.51 -3.67 -1.27
C ARG A 50 -21.42 -4.41 -2.25
N ASP A 51 -21.82 -5.63 -1.93
CA ASP A 51 -22.77 -6.43 -2.74
C ASP A 51 -24.16 -5.81 -2.76
N GLU A 52 -24.65 -5.34 -1.61
CA GLU A 52 -25.96 -4.66 -1.48
C GLU A 52 -26.04 -3.37 -2.32
N THR A 53 -24.94 -2.64 -2.41
CA THR A 53 -24.83 -1.35 -3.12
C THR A 53 -24.32 -1.46 -4.56
N ASP A 54 -24.16 -2.67 -5.08
CA ASP A 54 -23.51 -2.91 -6.39
C ASP A 54 -22.16 -2.16 -6.50
N ASP A 55 -21.39 -2.23 -5.42
CA ASP A 55 -20.08 -1.57 -5.22
C ASP A 55 -20.09 -0.03 -5.35
N ALA A 56 -21.28 0.60 -5.29
CA ALA A 56 -21.39 2.07 -5.32
C ALA A 56 -20.68 2.72 -4.12
N ILE A 57 -20.72 2.07 -2.95
CA ILE A 57 -20.09 2.58 -1.73
C ILE A 57 -18.56 2.73 -1.88
N THR A 58 -17.91 1.84 -2.63
CA THR A 58 -16.47 1.94 -2.91
C THR A 58 -16.15 3.19 -3.73
N ARG A 59 -16.98 3.49 -4.72
CA ARG A 59 -16.82 4.70 -5.55
C ARG A 59 -17.08 5.97 -4.74
N GLN A 60 -18.14 5.97 -3.91
CA GLN A 60 -18.45 7.09 -3.01
C GLN A 60 -17.30 7.35 -2.03
N ALA A 61 -16.70 6.33 -1.46
CA ALA A 61 -15.55 6.47 -0.58
C ALA A 61 -14.34 7.10 -1.29
N ALA A 62 -14.04 6.69 -2.54
CA ALA A 62 -12.98 7.30 -3.33
C ALA A 62 -13.24 8.78 -3.64
N GLU A 63 -14.48 9.14 -4.00
CA GLU A 63 -14.86 10.55 -4.19
C GLU A 63 -14.78 11.37 -2.89
N ALA A 64 -15.06 10.75 -1.75
CA ALA A 64 -14.88 11.41 -0.46
C ALA A 64 -13.39 11.69 -0.18
N VAL A 65 -12.48 10.77 -0.55
CA VAL A 65 -11.03 11.04 -0.43
C VAL A 65 -10.61 12.23 -1.29
N LYS A 66 -11.13 12.36 -2.50
CA LYS A 66 -10.89 13.55 -3.33
C LYS A 66 -11.38 14.83 -2.65
N ARG A 67 -12.53 14.78 -2.01
CA ARG A 67 -13.14 15.93 -1.32
C ARG A 67 -12.37 16.35 -0.07
N TRP A 68 -11.95 15.40 0.76
CA TRP A 68 -11.31 15.67 2.05
C TRP A 68 -9.78 15.61 2.02
N GLY A 69 -9.21 15.06 0.98
CA GLY A 69 -7.76 14.97 0.75
C GLY A 69 -7.05 13.83 1.50
N VAL A 70 -7.66 13.24 2.53
CA VAL A 70 -7.04 12.18 3.34
C VAL A 70 -8.02 11.05 3.60
N GLY A 71 -7.60 9.83 3.30
CA GLY A 71 -8.33 8.61 3.62
C GLY A 71 -7.47 7.58 4.34
N VAL A 72 -8.14 6.66 5.02
CA VAL A 72 -7.53 5.48 5.63
C VAL A 72 -8.41 4.26 5.38
N LYS A 73 -7.80 3.14 4.98
CA LYS A 73 -8.52 1.96 4.51
C LYS A 73 -8.08 0.68 5.23
N CYS A 74 -9.05 -0.02 5.75
CA CYS A 74 -8.90 -1.38 6.26
C CYS A 74 -8.79 -2.40 5.11
N ALA A 75 -8.31 -3.62 5.40
CA ALA A 75 -8.26 -4.70 4.43
C ALA A 75 -9.67 -5.20 4.06
N THR A 76 -9.90 -5.44 2.78
CA THR A 76 -11.19 -5.84 2.22
C THR A 76 -11.08 -7.13 1.42
N ILE A 77 -12.14 -7.93 1.37
CA ILE A 77 -12.25 -9.13 0.56
C ILE A 77 -12.39 -8.75 -0.92
N THR A 78 -11.56 -9.38 -1.78
CA THR A 78 -11.86 -9.51 -3.21
C THR A 78 -12.36 -10.94 -3.41
N PRO A 79 -13.68 -11.15 -3.63
CA PRO A 79 -14.25 -12.48 -3.58
C PRO A 79 -13.90 -13.31 -4.81
N ASP A 80 -13.40 -14.51 -4.57
CA ASP A 80 -13.40 -15.62 -5.53
C ASP A 80 -14.72 -16.40 -5.48
N GLU A 81 -14.85 -17.45 -6.25
CA GLU A 81 -16.09 -18.27 -6.29
C GLU A 81 -16.45 -18.87 -4.92
N SER A 82 -15.46 -19.24 -4.11
CA SER A 82 -15.70 -19.81 -2.78
C SER A 82 -16.26 -18.75 -1.83
N ARG A 83 -15.74 -17.54 -1.92
CA ARG A 83 -16.20 -16.40 -1.12
C ARG A 83 -17.57 -15.89 -1.55
N VAL A 84 -17.88 -15.93 -2.86
CA VAL A 84 -19.23 -15.61 -3.36
C VAL A 84 -20.26 -16.54 -2.71
N LYS A 85 -19.97 -17.84 -2.64
CA LYS A 85 -20.86 -18.83 -2.00
C LYS A 85 -20.94 -18.62 -0.48
N GLU A 86 -19.80 -18.43 0.19
CA GLU A 86 -19.70 -18.27 1.64
C GLU A 86 -20.52 -17.08 2.14
N TYR A 87 -20.38 -15.94 1.47
CA TYR A 87 -21.08 -14.70 1.84
C TYR A 87 -22.44 -14.53 1.18
N ASN A 88 -22.86 -15.51 0.33
CA ASN A 88 -24.10 -15.47 -0.45
C ASN A 88 -24.22 -14.16 -1.25
N LEU A 89 -23.18 -13.82 -2.02
CA LEU A 89 -23.14 -12.60 -2.82
C LEU A 89 -23.90 -12.79 -4.14
N LYS A 90 -24.49 -11.73 -4.66
CA LYS A 90 -25.21 -11.69 -5.94
C LYS A 90 -24.27 -11.99 -7.11
N ASN A 91 -23.07 -11.41 -7.07
CA ASN A 91 -22.07 -11.51 -8.13
C ASN A 91 -20.64 -11.49 -7.58
N ARG A 92 -19.68 -11.85 -8.43
CA ARG A 92 -18.28 -11.65 -8.13
C ARG A 92 -17.93 -10.17 -8.24
N LEU A 93 -17.64 -9.52 -7.10
CA LEU A 93 -17.25 -8.12 -7.03
C LEU A 93 -15.80 -7.93 -7.51
N LYS A 94 -15.53 -6.79 -8.15
CA LYS A 94 -14.16 -6.36 -8.47
C LYS A 94 -13.37 -6.03 -7.19
N SER A 95 -12.03 -5.96 -7.31
CA SER A 95 -11.20 -5.50 -6.21
C SER A 95 -11.51 -4.05 -5.85
N PRO A 96 -11.91 -3.74 -4.61
CA PRO A 96 -12.15 -2.36 -4.20
C PRO A 96 -10.88 -1.52 -4.23
N ASN A 97 -9.73 -2.15 -3.99
CA ASN A 97 -8.44 -1.48 -4.12
C ASN A 97 -8.19 -1.02 -5.55
N ALA A 98 -8.48 -1.87 -6.56
CA ALA A 98 -8.33 -1.49 -7.96
C ALA A 98 -9.25 -0.33 -8.34
N THR A 99 -10.53 -0.37 -7.89
CA THR A 99 -11.49 0.71 -8.12
C THR A 99 -11.02 2.03 -7.52
N ILE A 100 -10.66 2.04 -6.22
CA ILE A 100 -10.22 3.26 -5.52
C ILE A 100 -8.94 3.82 -6.15
N ARG A 101 -7.95 2.98 -6.41
CA ARG A 101 -6.66 3.37 -6.99
C ARG A 101 -6.82 3.92 -8.40
N GLY A 102 -7.66 3.29 -9.23
CA GLY A 102 -7.99 3.78 -10.57
C GLY A 102 -8.69 5.13 -10.56
N MET A 103 -9.57 5.38 -9.58
CA MET A 103 -10.25 6.66 -9.42
C MET A 103 -9.36 7.78 -8.89
N LEU A 104 -8.39 7.46 -8.03
CA LEU A 104 -7.47 8.44 -7.45
C LEU A 104 -6.26 8.70 -8.35
N ASP A 105 -5.95 7.80 -9.27
CA ASP A 105 -4.72 7.78 -10.09
C ASP A 105 -3.49 8.14 -9.23
N GLY A 106 -2.71 7.17 -8.81
CA GLY A 106 -1.64 7.50 -7.88
C GLY A 106 -0.50 6.51 -7.86
N THR A 107 0.48 6.87 -7.06
CA THR A 107 1.64 6.03 -6.75
C THR A 107 1.49 5.47 -5.34
N ILE A 108 1.61 4.15 -5.22
CA ILE A 108 1.62 3.48 -3.93
C ILE A 108 3.06 3.33 -3.47
N PHE A 109 3.36 3.87 -2.28
CA PHE A 109 4.64 3.67 -1.61
C PHE A 109 4.46 2.62 -0.52
N ARG A 110 5.23 1.54 -0.61
CA ARG A 110 5.30 0.48 0.39
C ARG A 110 6.68 0.45 1.02
N ALA A 111 6.73 0.70 2.33
CA ALA A 111 7.95 0.77 3.11
C ALA A 111 7.93 -0.25 4.26
N PRO A 112 9.01 -1.01 4.50
CA PRO A 112 9.09 -1.91 5.63
C PRO A 112 9.12 -1.12 6.95
N ILE A 113 8.41 -1.62 7.95
CA ILE A 113 8.51 -1.16 9.33
C ILE A 113 9.71 -1.87 9.95
N ILE A 114 10.84 -1.20 9.95
CA ILE A 114 12.10 -1.78 10.44
C ILE A 114 12.07 -1.81 11.96
N LEU A 115 12.34 -2.98 12.52
CA LEU A 115 12.46 -3.26 13.95
C LEU A 115 13.87 -3.77 14.24
N GLY A 116 14.53 -3.21 15.26
CA GLY A 116 15.91 -3.52 15.59
C GLY A 116 16.17 -4.97 16.04
N ASN A 117 15.13 -5.68 16.46
CA ASN A 117 15.17 -7.07 16.87
C ASN A 117 14.62 -8.05 15.83
N VAL A 118 14.21 -7.56 14.66
CA VAL A 118 13.78 -8.36 13.51
C VAL A 118 14.68 -8.03 12.33
N PRO A 119 15.80 -8.75 12.17
CA PRO A 119 16.75 -8.48 11.09
C PRO A 119 16.19 -8.93 9.74
N PRO A 120 16.59 -8.28 8.65
CA PRO A 120 16.21 -8.71 7.32
C PRO A 120 16.85 -10.05 6.95
N ALA A 121 16.12 -10.88 6.19
CA ALA A 121 16.65 -12.14 5.66
C ALA A 121 17.86 -11.90 4.75
N VAL A 122 17.93 -10.77 4.08
CA VAL A 122 19.10 -10.33 3.32
C VAL A 122 20.02 -9.52 4.22
N ARG A 123 21.13 -10.13 4.67
CA ARG A 123 22.07 -9.56 5.66
C ARG A 123 22.71 -8.23 5.25
N PHE A 124 22.76 -7.91 3.96
CA PHE A 124 23.33 -6.66 3.47
C PHE A 124 22.40 -5.47 3.67
N TRP A 125 21.09 -5.67 3.82
CA TRP A 125 20.12 -4.59 3.96
C TRP A 125 20.21 -3.93 5.34
N LYS A 126 20.69 -2.69 5.34
CA LYS A 126 20.84 -1.85 6.55
C LYS A 126 19.90 -0.66 6.54
N LYS A 127 19.41 -0.29 5.34
CA LYS A 127 18.55 0.86 5.10
C LYS A 127 17.28 0.40 4.38
N PRO A 128 16.16 1.12 4.51
CA PRO A 128 14.92 0.72 3.85
C PRO A 128 15.06 0.71 2.33
N ILE A 129 14.43 -0.27 1.69
CA ILE A 129 14.08 -0.25 0.28
C ILE A 129 12.58 -0.02 0.22
N VAL A 130 12.18 1.08 -0.44
CA VAL A 130 10.77 1.46 -0.58
C VAL A 130 10.33 1.14 -1.99
N ILE A 131 9.22 0.44 -2.16
CA ILE A 131 8.61 0.26 -3.48
C ILE A 131 7.70 1.43 -3.79
N ALA A 132 7.94 2.09 -4.94
CA ALA A 132 6.99 2.98 -5.58
C ALA A 132 6.29 2.21 -6.70
N ARG A 133 5.02 1.85 -6.49
CA ARG A 133 4.19 1.10 -7.44
C ARG A 133 3.27 2.06 -8.19
N HIS A 134 3.30 2.02 -9.52
CA HIS A 134 2.32 2.70 -10.35
C HIS A 134 0.94 2.06 -10.18
N ALA A 135 -0.04 2.79 -9.68
CA ALA A 135 -1.35 2.22 -9.32
C ALA A 135 -2.39 2.23 -10.46
N PHE A 136 -1.96 2.44 -11.69
CA PHE A 136 -2.83 2.64 -12.86
C PHE A 136 -2.50 1.67 -14.00
N GLY A 137 -3.53 1.23 -14.74
CA GLY A 137 -3.37 0.43 -15.96
C GLY A 137 -2.68 -0.91 -15.76
N ASP A 138 -1.87 -1.30 -16.74
CA ASP A 138 -1.16 -2.58 -16.77
C ASP A 138 -2.13 -3.77 -16.78
N ILE A 139 -1.73 -4.95 -16.32
CA ILE A 139 -2.58 -6.15 -16.30
C ILE A 139 -3.78 -6.03 -15.36
N TYR A 140 -3.78 -5.09 -14.43
CA TYR A 140 -4.88 -4.86 -13.48
C TYR A 140 -6.12 -4.24 -14.12
N ASP A 141 -5.96 -3.60 -15.26
CA ASP A 141 -7.04 -2.98 -16.04
C ASP A 141 -6.96 -3.38 -17.52
N GLY A 142 -6.40 -4.56 -17.79
CA GLY A 142 -6.28 -5.13 -19.13
C GLY A 142 -7.57 -5.77 -19.62
N VAL A 143 -7.65 -5.96 -20.93
CA VAL A 143 -8.75 -6.68 -21.59
C VAL A 143 -8.23 -8.03 -22.10
N GLY A 144 -8.88 -9.10 -21.69
CA GLY A 144 -8.55 -10.47 -22.10
C GLY A 144 -9.69 -11.13 -22.87
N LEU A 145 -9.34 -11.96 -23.83
CA LEU A 145 -10.26 -12.78 -24.62
C LEU A 145 -9.73 -14.22 -24.71
N GLU A 146 -10.63 -15.19 -24.58
CA GLU A 146 -10.38 -16.59 -24.92
C GLU A 146 -11.06 -16.91 -26.25
N PHE A 147 -10.47 -17.81 -27.02
CA PHE A 147 -11.02 -18.25 -28.29
C PHE A 147 -10.74 -19.73 -28.54
N GLU A 148 -11.63 -20.38 -29.31
CA GLU A 148 -11.52 -21.77 -29.70
C GLU A 148 -11.13 -21.89 -31.17
N GLY A 149 -10.18 -22.82 -31.46
CA GLY A 149 -9.72 -23.11 -32.81
C GLY A 149 -8.74 -22.09 -33.39
N PRO A 150 -8.35 -22.23 -34.68
CA PRO A 150 -7.46 -21.31 -35.34
C PRO A 150 -8.06 -19.90 -35.42
N ALA A 151 -7.22 -18.87 -35.19
CA ALA A 151 -7.68 -17.49 -35.17
C ALA A 151 -6.61 -16.50 -35.64
N GLU A 152 -7.06 -15.34 -36.12
CA GLU A 152 -6.23 -14.15 -36.33
C GLU A 152 -6.61 -13.07 -35.30
N CYS A 153 -5.64 -12.37 -34.76
CA CYS A 153 -5.85 -11.29 -33.81
C CYS A 153 -5.06 -10.04 -34.18
N GLU A 154 -5.69 -8.88 -34.03
CA GLU A 154 -5.02 -7.60 -34.22
C GLU A 154 -5.39 -6.61 -33.09
N ILE A 155 -4.46 -5.72 -32.77
CA ILE A 155 -4.72 -4.53 -31.95
C ILE A 155 -4.96 -3.37 -32.89
N VAL A 156 -6.07 -2.66 -32.71
CA VAL A 156 -6.42 -1.47 -33.49
C VAL A 156 -6.61 -0.28 -32.57
N VAL A 157 -5.86 0.78 -32.79
CA VAL A 157 -6.03 2.06 -32.09
C VAL A 157 -6.58 3.09 -33.07
N ARG A 158 -7.78 3.61 -32.81
CA ARG A 158 -8.42 4.67 -33.62
C ARG A 158 -8.40 5.98 -32.83
N GLN A 159 -7.70 6.96 -33.35
CA GLN A 159 -7.72 8.31 -32.78
C GLN A 159 -9.01 9.04 -33.21
N LEU A 160 -9.47 9.98 -32.38
CA LEU A 160 -10.66 10.79 -32.65
C LEU A 160 -10.54 11.63 -33.94
N ASN A 161 -9.30 11.93 -34.38
CA ASN A 161 -9.00 12.62 -35.63
C ASN A 161 -9.06 11.70 -36.89
N GLY A 162 -9.47 10.44 -36.71
CA GLY A 162 -9.62 9.44 -37.78
C GLY A 162 -8.33 8.65 -38.09
N LYS A 163 -7.21 8.97 -37.50
CA LYS A 163 -5.95 8.20 -37.71
C LYS A 163 -6.05 6.83 -37.06
N GLU A 164 -5.63 5.80 -37.76
CA GLU A 164 -5.67 4.41 -37.31
C GLU A 164 -4.26 3.80 -37.30
N PHE A 165 -3.99 3.03 -36.23
CA PHE A 165 -2.77 2.23 -36.09
C PHE A 165 -3.16 0.78 -35.84
N LYS A 166 -2.46 -0.16 -36.49
CA LYS A 166 -2.72 -1.59 -36.39
C LYS A 166 -1.44 -2.35 -36.09
N ALA A 167 -1.56 -3.37 -35.24
CA ALA A 167 -0.52 -4.36 -35.03
C ALA A 167 -1.17 -5.75 -34.99
N ARG A 168 -0.58 -6.72 -35.68
CA ARG A 168 -1.09 -8.08 -35.76
C ARG A 168 -0.25 -9.03 -34.92
N PHE A 169 -0.93 -9.95 -34.27
CA PHE A 169 -0.28 -11.12 -33.69
C PHE A 169 0.06 -12.14 -34.78
N PRO A 170 0.98 -13.09 -34.52
CA PRO A 170 1.10 -14.26 -35.34
C PRO A 170 -0.24 -15.01 -35.45
N SER A 171 -0.51 -15.68 -36.55
CA SER A 171 -1.71 -16.51 -36.70
C SER A 171 -1.68 -17.67 -35.71
N PHE A 172 -2.79 -17.90 -35.04
CA PHE A 172 -2.95 -18.99 -34.09
C PHE A 172 -3.42 -20.24 -34.78
N THR A 173 -2.78 -21.37 -34.50
CA THR A 173 -3.11 -22.67 -35.11
C THR A 173 -4.12 -23.49 -34.31
N GLY A 174 -4.51 -23.02 -33.13
CA GLY A 174 -5.46 -23.66 -32.22
C GLY A 174 -6.07 -22.67 -31.24
N SER A 175 -6.80 -23.21 -30.25
CA SER A 175 -7.39 -22.40 -29.17
C SER A 175 -6.35 -21.65 -28.36
N GLY A 176 -6.72 -20.49 -27.83
CA GLY A 176 -5.78 -19.68 -27.07
C GLY A 176 -6.42 -18.51 -26.33
N VAL A 177 -5.56 -17.67 -25.80
CA VAL A 177 -5.94 -16.45 -25.10
C VAL A 177 -5.12 -15.27 -25.65
N VAL A 178 -5.71 -14.08 -25.64
CA VAL A 178 -5.03 -12.82 -25.90
C VAL A 178 -5.36 -11.82 -24.81
N GLN A 179 -4.39 -10.97 -24.50
CA GLN A 179 -4.57 -9.91 -23.51
C GLN A 179 -3.96 -8.60 -24.04
N GLY A 180 -4.73 -7.53 -23.96
CA GLY A 180 -4.27 -6.16 -24.16
C GLY A 180 -4.08 -5.44 -22.84
N ILE A 181 -2.97 -4.72 -22.73
CA ILE A 181 -2.69 -3.82 -21.58
C ILE A 181 -2.48 -2.40 -22.11
N TYR A 182 -2.73 -1.41 -21.27
CA TYR A 182 -2.58 -0.01 -21.66
C TYR A 182 -2.03 0.85 -20.52
N ASN A 183 -1.55 2.03 -20.89
CA ASN A 183 -1.25 3.12 -19.99
C ASN A 183 -1.38 4.46 -20.71
N ILE A 184 -1.36 5.57 -19.97
CA ILE A 184 -1.41 6.91 -20.52
C ILE A 184 -0.22 7.74 -20.04
N ASP A 185 0.29 8.60 -20.90
CA ASP A 185 1.49 9.40 -20.62
C ASP A 185 1.36 10.28 -19.37
N SER A 186 0.19 10.89 -19.16
CA SER A 186 -0.06 11.75 -17.99
C SER A 186 0.05 10.97 -16.67
N SER A 187 -0.47 9.73 -16.63
CA SER A 187 -0.37 8.88 -15.44
C SER A 187 1.07 8.39 -15.22
N ILE A 188 1.79 8.03 -16.28
CA ILE A 188 3.22 7.67 -16.19
C ILE A 188 4.05 8.86 -15.68
N GLU A 189 3.77 10.07 -16.18
CA GLU A 189 4.44 11.28 -15.74
C GLU A 189 4.16 11.60 -14.28
N SER A 190 2.92 11.49 -13.86
CA SER A 190 2.51 11.63 -12.46
C SER A 190 3.24 10.64 -11.56
N PHE A 191 3.30 9.38 -11.96
CA PHE A 191 4.05 8.33 -11.26
C PHE A 191 5.55 8.67 -11.14
N ALA A 192 6.17 9.15 -12.22
CA ALA A 192 7.55 9.57 -12.19
C ALA A 192 7.75 10.73 -11.20
N ARG A 193 6.94 11.78 -11.27
CA ARG A 193 6.99 12.95 -10.39
C ARG A 193 6.82 12.56 -8.92
N ALA A 194 5.83 11.75 -8.61
CA ALA A 194 5.59 11.26 -7.25
C ALA A 194 6.80 10.46 -6.72
N SER A 195 7.37 9.57 -7.55
CA SER A 195 8.54 8.76 -7.18
C SER A 195 9.77 9.63 -6.89
N PHE A 196 10.05 10.64 -7.74
CA PHE A 196 11.16 11.57 -7.52
C PHE A 196 10.94 12.46 -6.29
N SER A 197 9.74 12.98 -6.08
CA SER A 197 9.40 13.81 -4.91
C SER A 197 9.55 13.03 -3.62
N TYR A 198 8.99 11.81 -3.56
CA TYR A 198 9.12 10.95 -2.39
C TYR A 198 10.60 10.63 -2.06
N ALA A 199 11.40 10.32 -3.09
CA ALA A 199 12.82 10.04 -2.91
C ALA A 199 13.58 11.25 -2.33
N LEU A 200 13.30 12.46 -2.83
CA LEU A 200 13.88 13.70 -2.30
C LEU A 200 13.47 13.97 -0.84
N GLU A 201 12.18 13.89 -0.54
CA GLU A 201 11.64 14.16 0.80
C GLU A 201 12.23 13.20 1.86
N ASN A 202 12.43 11.94 1.47
CA ASN A 202 12.96 10.90 2.36
C ASN A 202 14.48 10.71 2.27
N ARG A 203 15.18 11.51 1.48
CA ARG A 203 16.64 11.44 1.24
C ARG A 203 17.11 10.05 0.79
N LEU A 204 16.41 9.49 -0.19
CA LEU A 204 16.67 8.17 -0.79
C LEU A 204 17.07 8.33 -2.25
N ASP A 205 17.95 7.47 -2.73
CA ASP A 205 18.18 7.31 -4.16
C ASP A 205 16.91 6.82 -4.87
N LEU A 206 16.80 7.00 -6.18
CA LEU A 206 15.69 6.45 -6.97
C LEU A 206 16.21 5.51 -8.04
N TRP A 207 15.74 4.27 -8.00
CA TRP A 207 15.88 3.29 -9.06
C TRP A 207 14.55 3.14 -9.79
N PHE A 208 14.56 3.25 -11.12
CA PHE A 208 13.41 2.85 -11.94
C PHE A 208 13.75 1.55 -12.67
N ALA A 209 12.87 0.55 -12.57
CA ALA A 209 13.09 -0.77 -13.17
C ALA A 209 11.98 -1.14 -14.15
N ALA A 210 12.37 -1.57 -15.36
CA ALA A 210 11.48 -2.06 -16.41
C ALA A 210 12.25 -3.01 -17.34
N LYS A 211 11.58 -3.61 -18.34
CA LYS A 211 12.23 -4.55 -19.29
C LYS A 211 12.12 -4.03 -20.73
N ASP A 212 12.62 -2.84 -21.00
CA ASP A 212 12.49 -2.19 -22.33
C ASP A 212 13.24 -2.89 -23.47
N THR A 213 14.13 -3.82 -23.15
CA THR A 213 14.78 -4.68 -24.14
C THR A 213 13.84 -5.74 -24.73
N ILE A 214 12.78 -6.11 -24.03
CA ILE A 214 11.74 -7.06 -24.45
C ILE A 214 10.44 -6.31 -24.77
N SER A 215 9.95 -5.51 -23.84
CA SER A 215 8.79 -4.64 -24.02
C SER A 215 9.22 -3.30 -24.65
N THR A 216 9.57 -3.37 -25.93
CA THR A 216 10.24 -2.26 -26.64
C THR A 216 9.35 -1.06 -26.93
N VAL A 217 8.04 -1.17 -26.72
CA VAL A 217 7.07 -0.07 -26.85
C VAL A 217 6.57 0.36 -25.49
N TYR A 218 5.98 -0.56 -24.74
CA TYR A 218 5.31 -0.25 -23.47
C TYR A 218 6.31 0.18 -22.38
N ASP A 219 7.30 -0.66 -22.05
CA ASP A 219 8.29 -0.33 -21.01
C ASP A 219 9.22 0.80 -21.41
N ARG A 220 9.54 0.90 -22.72
CA ARG A 220 10.32 2.02 -23.24
C ARG A 220 9.62 3.36 -23.02
N ARG A 221 8.29 3.41 -23.16
CA ARG A 221 7.54 4.65 -22.91
C ARG A 221 7.70 5.13 -21.47
N PHE A 222 7.63 4.24 -20.49
CA PHE A 222 7.91 4.55 -19.09
C PHE A 222 9.33 5.09 -18.89
N LYS A 223 10.33 4.39 -19.41
CA LYS A 223 11.74 4.79 -19.32
C LYS A 223 11.98 6.18 -19.90
N ASP A 224 11.42 6.46 -21.06
CA ASP A 224 11.62 7.76 -21.73
C ASP A 224 10.96 8.90 -20.97
N ILE A 225 9.76 8.69 -20.40
CA ILE A 225 9.07 9.68 -19.58
C ILE A 225 9.83 9.91 -18.26
N PHE A 226 10.26 8.85 -17.55
CA PHE A 226 11.07 8.99 -16.34
C PHE A 226 12.35 9.79 -16.60
N ARG A 227 13.06 9.48 -17.69
CA ARG A 227 14.29 10.20 -18.08
C ARG A 227 14.01 11.66 -18.39
N ARG A 228 12.91 11.96 -19.09
CA ARG A 228 12.49 13.34 -19.40
C ARG A 228 12.19 14.10 -18.11
N VAL A 229 11.31 13.58 -17.26
CA VAL A 229 10.93 14.22 -15.98
C VAL A 229 12.15 14.46 -15.10
N TYR A 230 13.06 13.48 -15.00
CA TYR A 230 14.31 13.67 -14.27
C TYR A 230 15.13 14.83 -14.78
N ASN A 231 15.39 14.86 -16.09
CA ASN A 231 16.26 15.87 -16.69
C ASN A 231 15.68 17.28 -16.59
N GLU A 232 14.36 17.43 -16.77
CA GLU A 232 13.68 18.72 -16.77
C GLU A 232 13.48 19.29 -15.36
N ASP A 233 13.05 18.46 -14.39
CA ASP A 233 12.52 18.95 -13.11
C ASP A 233 13.30 18.53 -11.87
N PHE A 234 14.07 17.43 -11.92
CA PHE A 234 14.63 16.82 -10.71
C PHE A 234 16.16 16.72 -10.69
N LYS A 235 16.83 16.80 -11.82
CA LYS A 235 18.29 16.60 -11.91
C LYS A 235 19.09 17.51 -10.97
N SER A 236 18.82 18.80 -10.98
CA SER A 236 19.47 19.77 -10.08
C SER A 236 19.12 19.53 -8.61
N LYS A 237 17.86 19.18 -8.32
CA LYS A 237 17.40 18.90 -6.95
C LYS A 237 18.10 17.67 -6.38
N PHE A 238 18.20 16.60 -7.16
CA PHE A 238 18.91 15.38 -6.78
C PHE A 238 20.39 15.62 -6.57
N TYR A 239 21.05 16.35 -7.50
CA TYR A 239 22.45 16.73 -7.36
C TYR A 239 22.72 17.52 -6.06
N ASN A 240 21.90 18.53 -5.78
CA ASN A 240 22.04 19.36 -4.57
C ASN A 240 21.77 18.58 -3.28
N ALA A 241 20.91 17.54 -3.34
CA ALA A 241 20.61 16.65 -2.22
C ALA A 241 21.65 15.52 -2.05
N GLY A 242 22.59 15.35 -2.99
CA GLY A 242 23.55 14.25 -3.00
C GLY A 242 22.92 12.90 -3.32
N LEU A 243 21.80 12.90 -4.08
CA LEU A 243 21.03 11.70 -4.44
C LEU A 243 21.23 11.34 -5.91
N ASN A 244 21.00 10.05 -6.22
CA ASN A 244 21.16 9.50 -7.55
C ASN A 244 19.85 8.96 -8.10
N TYR A 245 19.65 9.13 -9.42
CA TYR A 245 18.65 8.41 -10.19
C TYR A 245 19.32 7.42 -11.13
N GLN A 246 18.83 6.19 -11.14
CA GLN A 246 19.34 5.13 -12.04
C GLN A 246 18.18 4.36 -12.66
N TYR A 247 18.35 4.02 -13.94
CA TYR A 247 17.48 3.07 -14.63
C TYR A 247 18.18 1.71 -14.72
N PHE A 248 17.43 0.66 -14.41
CA PHE A 248 17.90 -0.73 -14.54
C PHE A 248 16.91 -1.58 -15.33
N LEU A 249 17.40 -2.60 -16.02
CA LEU A 249 16.54 -3.72 -16.38
C LEU A 249 16.07 -4.41 -15.10
N VAL A 250 14.80 -4.84 -15.07
CA VAL A 250 14.18 -5.34 -13.83
C VAL A 250 14.94 -6.52 -13.21
N ASP A 251 15.46 -7.43 -14.02
CA ASP A 251 16.29 -8.54 -13.57
C ASP A 251 17.65 -8.08 -13.01
N ASP A 252 18.29 -7.06 -13.60
CA ASP A 252 19.51 -6.46 -13.05
C ASP A 252 19.24 -5.72 -11.74
N ALA A 253 18.10 -5.00 -11.64
CA ALA A 253 17.69 -4.36 -10.40
C ALA A 253 17.55 -5.38 -9.25
N VAL A 254 16.92 -6.53 -9.50
CA VAL A 254 16.76 -7.61 -8.51
C VAL A 254 18.13 -8.16 -8.09
N ALA A 255 19.03 -8.43 -9.05
CA ALA A 255 20.36 -8.96 -8.76
C ALA A 255 21.22 -7.98 -7.93
N ARG A 256 21.07 -6.67 -8.15
CA ARG A 256 21.77 -5.63 -7.37
C ARG A 256 21.15 -5.44 -5.99
N MET A 257 19.84 -5.47 -5.90
CA MET A 257 19.08 -5.24 -4.66
C MET A 257 19.52 -6.19 -3.54
N VAL A 258 19.73 -7.46 -3.83
CA VAL A 258 20.17 -8.45 -2.82
C VAL A 258 21.62 -8.29 -2.36
N ARG A 259 22.41 -7.43 -3.03
CA ARG A 259 23.83 -7.19 -2.74
C ARG A 259 24.15 -5.79 -2.25
N CYS A 260 23.15 -4.91 -2.17
CA CYS A 260 23.29 -3.52 -1.69
C CYS A 260 22.86 -3.37 -0.23
N GLU A 261 23.14 -2.21 0.34
CA GLU A 261 22.72 -1.88 1.72
C GLU A 261 21.28 -1.36 1.82
N GLY A 262 20.60 -1.18 0.70
CA GLY A 262 19.32 -0.47 0.64
C GLY A 262 19.51 1.07 0.58
N GLY A 263 18.49 1.82 0.98
CA GLY A 263 18.52 3.28 0.99
C GLY A 263 18.05 3.91 -0.33
N PHE A 264 17.11 3.26 -1.01
CA PHE A 264 16.55 3.76 -2.26
C PHE A 264 15.07 3.45 -2.41
N VAL A 265 14.42 4.19 -3.29
CA VAL A 265 13.08 3.91 -3.80
C VAL A 265 13.23 3.08 -5.07
N LEU A 266 12.58 1.92 -5.15
CA LEU A 266 12.46 1.14 -6.38
C LEU A 266 11.09 1.44 -7.02
N ALA A 267 11.10 2.22 -8.08
CA ALA A 267 9.91 2.52 -8.87
C ALA A 267 9.66 1.41 -9.90
N CYS A 268 8.45 0.84 -9.89
CA CYS A 268 8.03 -0.25 -10.75
C CYS A 268 6.63 -0.01 -11.30
N LYS A 269 6.33 -0.60 -12.46
CA LYS A 269 4.99 -0.67 -13.00
C LYS A 269 4.05 -1.40 -12.02
N ASN A 270 2.76 -1.45 -12.36
CA ASN A 270 1.74 -1.94 -11.44
C ASN A 270 1.98 -3.39 -10.99
N PHE A 271 2.23 -4.30 -11.90
CA PHE A 271 2.41 -5.72 -11.59
C PHE A 271 3.72 -6.00 -10.83
N GLU A 272 4.84 -5.54 -11.35
CA GLU A 272 6.13 -5.75 -10.71
C GLU A 272 6.19 -5.09 -9.33
N GLY A 273 5.57 -3.91 -9.18
CA GLY A 273 5.48 -3.21 -7.91
C GLY A 273 4.67 -3.97 -6.86
N ASP A 274 3.64 -4.71 -7.27
CA ASP A 274 2.88 -5.60 -6.38
C ASP A 274 3.75 -6.75 -5.88
N VAL A 275 4.36 -7.48 -6.81
CA VAL A 275 5.19 -8.65 -6.48
C VAL A 275 6.40 -8.27 -5.61
N PHE A 276 7.11 -7.21 -5.98
CA PHE A 276 8.29 -6.78 -5.23
C PHE A 276 7.97 -6.23 -3.86
N SER A 277 6.83 -5.58 -3.67
CA SER A 277 6.46 -5.09 -2.35
C SER A 277 6.20 -6.24 -1.37
N ASP A 278 5.53 -7.29 -1.78
CA ASP A 278 5.28 -8.46 -0.93
C ASP A 278 6.57 -9.26 -0.68
N PHE A 279 7.43 -9.38 -1.70
CA PHE A 279 8.76 -9.97 -1.53
C PHE A 279 9.59 -9.20 -0.50
N LEU A 280 9.66 -7.88 -0.61
CA LEU A 280 10.42 -7.05 0.32
C LEU A 280 9.85 -7.08 1.74
N ALA A 281 8.52 -7.05 1.89
CA ALA A 281 7.89 -7.20 3.20
C ALA A 281 8.34 -8.49 3.89
N SER A 282 8.25 -9.60 3.14
CA SER A 282 8.67 -10.91 3.66
C SER A 282 10.17 -10.98 3.95
N ALA A 283 10.98 -10.37 3.10
CA ALA A 283 12.44 -10.43 3.24
C ALA A 283 12.99 -9.46 4.31
N TYR A 284 12.31 -8.32 4.58
CA TYR A 284 12.72 -7.41 5.65
C TYR A 284 12.28 -7.85 7.03
N THR A 285 11.06 -8.39 7.14
CA THR A 285 10.42 -8.52 8.45
C THR A 285 9.78 -9.89 8.67
N GLY A 286 9.80 -10.77 7.67
CA GLY A 286 9.12 -12.06 7.72
C GLY A 286 7.59 -11.95 7.80
N SER A 287 7.01 -10.74 7.72
CA SER A 287 5.57 -10.53 7.89
C SER A 287 5.07 -9.32 7.09
N LEU A 288 4.00 -9.50 6.30
CA LEU A 288 3.28 -8.40 5.65
C LEU A 288 2.65 -7.42 6.64
N ALA A 289 2.45 -7.84 7.89
CA ALA A 289 1.93 -6.99 8.97
C ALA A 289 2.96 -5.96 9.49
N LEU A 290 4.17 -5.94 8.94
CA LEU A 290 5.23 -4.98 9.24
C LEU A 290 5.60 -4.16 7.99
N MET A 291 4.61 -3.77 7.21
CA MET A 291 4.77 -2.90 6.05
C MET A 291 3.70 -1.80 6.05
N THR A 292 4.13 -0.58 5.75
CA THR A 292 3.21 0.53 5.46
C THR A 292 2.83 0.54 3.99
N SER A 293 1.63 1.02 3.68
CA SER A 293 1.17 1.25 2.31
C SER A 293 0.44 2.60 2.25
N VAL A 294 0.95 3.51 1.43
CA VAL A 294 0.34 4.82 1.24
C VAL A 294 0.25 5.13 -0.25
N LEU A 295 -0.87 5.69 -0.67
CA LEU A 295 -1.08 6.18 -2.03
C LEU A 295 -1.05 7.70 -2.00
N TYR A 296 -0.30 8.28 -2.93
CA TYR A 296 -0.34 9.70 -3.27
C TYR A 296 -0.87 9.88 -4.68
N SER A 297 -1.96 10.65 -4.84
CA SER A 297 -2.48 11.00 -6.15
C SER A 297 -1.76 12.22 -6.74
N PRO A 298 -1.84 12.45 -8.07
CA PRO A 298 -1.32 13.64 -8.72
C PRO A 298 -1.86 14.96 -8.16
N GLU A 299 -3.10 14.93 -7.67
CA GLU A 299 -3.81 16.09 -7.12
C GLU A 299 -3.56 16.30 -5.62
N GLY A 300 -2.66 15.48 -5.02
CA GLY A 300 -2.27 15.59 -3.62
C GLY A 300 -3.17 14.84 -2.63
N HIS A 301 -4.11 14.01 -3.13
CA HIS A 301 -4.90 13.14 -2.25
C HIS A 301 -4.03 12.03 -1.67
N PHE A 302 -4.31 11.69 -0.43
CA PHE A 302 -3.58 10.70 0.34
C PHE A 302 -4.50 9.60 0.83
N LEU A 303 -4.09 8.34 0.64
CA LEU A 303 -4.78 7.19 1.19
C LEU A 303 -3.76 6.23 1.82
N SER A 304 -3.85 6.01 3.13
CA SER A 304 -3.10 4.96 3.80
C SER A 304 -3.93 3.68 3.94
N GLU A 305 -3.28 2.54 3.89
CA GLU A 305 -3.93 1.24 4.04
C GLU A 305 -3.04 0.24 4.78
N ALA A 306 -3.66 -0.76 5.42
CA ALA A 306 -2.92 -1.92 5.90
C ALA A 306 -2.44 -2.74 4.70
N ALA A 307 -1.15 -3.05 4.66
CA ALA A 307 -0.53 -3.75 3.53
C ALA A 307 -0.84 -5.25 3.47
N HIS A 308 -1.52 -5.80 4.48
CA HIS A 308 -1.92 -7.22 4.55
C HIS A 308 -3.39 -7.43 4.19
N GLY A 309 -3.80 -8.70 4.02
CA GLY A 309 -5.19 -9.07 3.78
C GLY A 309 -6.06 -9.08 5.05
N THR A 310 -7.25 -9.66 4.94
CA THR A 310 -8.28 -9.67 6.00
C THR A 310 -8.00 -10.63 7.15
N VAL A 311 -6.98 -11.49 7.03
CA VAL A 311 -6.55 -12.49 8.05
C VAL A 311 -7.67 -13.48 8.41
N GLN A 312 -8.29 -14.06 7.38
CA GLN A 312 -9.42 -14.99 7.44
C GLN A 312 -9.27 -16.12 8.48
N LYS A 313 -8.10 -16.79 8.51
CA LYS A 313 -7.89 -17.94 9.41
C LYS A 313 -8.02 -17.55 10.88
N HIS A 314 -7.53 -16.38 11.27
CA HIS A 314 -7.65 -15.87 12.63
C HIS A 314 -9.08 -15.39 12.93
N TYR A 315 -9.81 -14.88 11.92
CA TYR A 315 -11.20 -14.49 12.08
C TYR A 315 -12.09 -15.69 12.45
N TYR A 316 -11.93 -16.83 11.79
CA TYR A 316 -12.70 -18.03 12.13
C TYR A 316 -12.37 -18.59 13.50
N ARG A 317 -11.13 -18.45 13.96
CA ARG A 317 -10.78 -18.80 15.35
C ARG A 317 -11.42 -17.84 16.34
N TYR A 318 -11.37 -16.55 16.07
CA TYR A 318 -12.02 -15.51 16.85
C TYR A 318 -13.51 -15.74 17.01
N LEU A 319 -14.23 -16.09 15.91
CA LEU A 319 -15.66 -16.42 15.95
C LEU A 319 -16.00 -17.63 16.83
N LYS A 320 -15.05 -18.55 17.05
CA LYS A 320 -15.18 -19.68 17.97
C LYS A 320 -14.85 -19.31 19.43
N GLY A 321 -14.56 -18.06 19.70
CA GLY A 321 -14.14 -17.60 21.03
C GLY A 321 -12.70 -17.95 21.37
N GLU A 322 -11.87 -18.36 20.40
CA GLU A 322 -10.45 -18.61 20.62
C GLU A 322 -9.67 -17.30 20.67
N GLU A 323 -8.68 -17.28 21.56
CA GLU A 323 -7.72 -16.18 21.61
C GLU A 323 -6.86 -16.15 20.34
N VAL A 324 -6.71 -14.99 19.73
CA VAL A 324 -5.94 -14.79 18.50
C VAL A 324 -4.74 -13.86 18.73
N SER A 325 -3.63 -14.21 18.09
CA SER A 325 -2.39 -13.43 18.13
C SER A 325 -2.05 -13.00 16.69
N THR A 326 -2.66 -11.90 16.27
CA THR A 326 -2.46 -11.24 14.97
C THR A 326 -1.78 -9.90 15.22
N ASN A 327 -0.69 -9.63 14.55
CA ASN A 327 0.04 -8.36 14.69
C ASN A 327 -0.80 -7.17 14.14
N PRO A 328 -1.12 -6.16 14.97
CA PRO A 328 -1.89 -4.99 14.54
C PRO A 328 -1.03 -3.85 13.98
N THR A 329 0.29 -4.00 13.91
CA THR A 329 1.22 -2.90 13.62
C THR A 329 0.90 -2.19 12.31
N ALA A 330 0.66 -2.92 11.20
CA ALA A 330 0.33 -2.28 9.92
C ALA A 330 -0.98 -1.47 9.99
N ILE A 331 -1.97 -1.94 10.73
CA ILE A 331 -3.24 -1.22 10.95
C ILE A 331 -3.00 0.06 11.76
N ILE A 332 -2.22 -0.03 12.84
CA ILE A 332 -1.85 1.14 13.65
C ILE A 332 -1.11 2.16 12.78
N PHE A 333 -0.13 1.72 11.98
CA PHE A 333 0.65 2.61 11.11
C PHE A 333 -0.16 3.18 9.95
N ALA A 334 -1.19 2.49 9.45
CA ALA A 334 -2.13 3.06 8.50
C ALA A 334 -2.89 4.25 9.12
N TRP A 335 -3.38 4.11 10.35
CA TRP A 335 -4.04 5.19 11.07
C TRP A 335 -3.10 6.34 11.39
N THR A 336 -1.89 6.07 11.89
CA THR A 336 -0.92 7.13 12.22
C THR A 336 -0.49 7.91 10.98
N ALA A 337 -0.35 7.25 9.83
CA ALA A 337 -0.04 7.91 8.56
C ALA A 337 -1.17 8.88 8.13
N ALA A 338 -2.44 8.45 8.24
CA ALA A 338 -3.58 9.32 7.92
C ALA A 338 -3.72 10.49 8.89
N LEU A 339 -3.59 10.24 10.20
CA LEU A 339 -3.65 11.27 11.24
C LEU A 339 -2.53 12.29 11.07
N ARG A 340 -1.29 11.83 10.84
CA ARG A 340 -0.14 12.70 10.56
C ARG A 340 -0.39 13.56 9.33
N ARG A 341 -0.82 12.95 8.22
CA ARG A 341 -1.11 13.68 6.99
C ARG A 341 -2.22 14.72 7.18
N ARG A 342 -3.27 14.39 7.94
CA ARG A 342 -4.33 15.34 8.29
C ARG A 342 -3.79 16.48 9.14
N GLY A 343 -2.96 16.17 10.14
CA GLY A 343 -2.29 17.17 10.98
C GLY A 343 -1.40 18.11 10.18
N GLU A 344 -0.59 17.58 9.25
CA GLU A 344 0.25 18.40 8.36
C GLU A 344 -0.56 19.34 7.48
N LEU A 345 -1.65 18.86 6.88
CA LEU A 345 -2.50 19.66 6.00
C LEU A 345 -3.31 20.76 6.73
N ASP A 346 -3.66 20.52 7.98
CA ASP A 346 -4.46 21.44 8.79
C ASP A 346 -3.61 22.27 9.77
N GLY A 347 -2.27 22.09 9.78
CA GLY A 347 -1.36 22.79 10.70
C GLY A 347 -1.51 22.36 12.16
N MET A 348 -1.96 21.12 12.42
CA MET A 348 -2.23 20.57 13.75
C MET A 348 -1.02 19.78 14.26
N GLU A 349 -0.05 20.46 14.84
CA GLU A 349 1.19 19.85 15.32
C GLU A 349 0.95 18.77 16.38
N GLU A 350 -0.03 18.95 17.27
CA GLU A 350 -0.40 17.96 18.29
C GLU A 350 -0.83 16.62 17.68
N LEU A 351 -1.53 16.64 16.54
CA LEU A 351 -1.95 15.43 15.83
C LEU A 351 -0.77 14.72 15.16
N VAL A 352 0.19 15.49 14.64
CA VAL A 352 1.45 14.96 14.11
C VAL A 352 2.27 14.29 15.20
N GLN A 353 2.44 14.95 16.36
CA GLN A 353 3.16 14.44 17.53
C GLN A 353 2.48 13.20 18.11
N PHE A 354 1.14 13.17 18.17
CA PHE A 354 0.39 12.00 18.59
C PHE A 354 0.70 10.79 17.69
N SER A 355 0.67 10.98 16.37
CA SER A 355 0.95 9.93 15.40
C SER A 355 2.36 9.34 15.59
N GLN A 356 3.36 10.20 15.75
CA GLN A 356 4.74 9.79 15.99
C GLN A 356 4.91 9.11 17.35
N GLY A 357 4.22 9.59 18.37
CA GLY A 357 4.21 9.00 19.71
C GLY A 357 3.63 7.59 19.71
N LEU A 358 2.55 7.36 18.96
CA LEU A 358 1.93 6.03 18.85
C LEU A 358 2.84 5.05 18.09
N GLU A 359 3.48 5.47 17.00
CA GLU A 359 4.49 4.65 16.30
C GLU A 359 5.67 4.29 17.21
N LYS A 360 6.14 5.25 18.00
CA LYS A 360 7.20 5.03 19.01
C LYS A 360 6.76 4.05 20.08
N ALA A 361 5.52 4.13 20.57
CA ALA A 361 4.98 3.21 21.57
C ALA A 361 4.92 1.78 21.04
N VAL A 362 4.54 1.57 19.77
CA VAL A 362 4.57 0.24 19.13
C VAL A 362 5.98 -0.33 19.09
N LYS A 363 6.95 0.47 18.61
CA LYS A 363 8.36 0.04 18.54
C LYS A 363 8.91 -0.26 19.93
N GLN A 364 8.66 0.60 20.92
CA GLN A 364 9.04 0.38 22.31
C GLN A 364 8.54 -0.97 22.84
N THR A 365 7.27 -1.30 22.58
CA THR A 365 6.65 -2.56 23.01
C THR A 365 7.36 -3.78 22.41
N ILE A 366 7.71 -3.71 21.11
CA ILE A 366 8.33 -4.84 20.41
C ILE A 366 9.83 -4.93 20.72
N GLU A 367 10.56 -3.82 20.61
CA GLU A 367 12.03 -3.81 20.65
C GLU A 367 12.59 -3.83 22.06
N VAL A 368 11.98 -3.08 22.99
CA VAL A 368 12.51 -2.87 24.35
C VAL A 368 11.80 -3.77 25.34
N ASP A 369 10.46 -3.72 25.39
CA ASP A 369 9.69 -4.54 26.33
C ASP A 369 9.63 -6.01 25.87
N ARG A 370 9.95 -6.30 24.59
CA ARG A 370 9.96 -7.63 23.98
C ARG A 370 8.63 -8.37 24.12
N ILE A 371 7.53 -7.60 24.09
CA ILE A 371 6.16 -8.10 24.07
C ILE A 371 5.71 -8.14 22.62
N MET A 372 5.38 -9.33 22.11
CA MET A 372 5.13 -9.55 20.69
C MET A 372 3.93 -10.46 20.45
N THR A 373 3.32 -10.30 19.30
CA THR A 373 2.39 -11.30 18.76
C THR A 373 3.15 -12.49 18.19
N ALA A 374 2.46 -13.63 18.02
CA ALA A 374 3.09 -14.90 17.68
C ALA A 374 3.84 -14.90 16.32
N ASP A 375 3.41 -14.08 15.37
CA ASP A 375 4.07 -13.93 14.07
C ASP A 375 5.38 -13.16 14.17
N VAL A 376 5.43 -12.07 14.91
CA VAL A 376 6.67 -11.29 15.14
C VAL A 376 7.65 -12.08 16.02
N ALA A 377 7.15 -12.76 17.04
CA ALA A 377 7.97 -13.59 17.91
C ALA A 377 8.76 -14.68 17.16
N LYS A 378 8.21 -15.22 16.07
CA LYS A 378 8.86 -16.24 15.26
C LYS A 378 10.07 -15.73 14.44
N VAL A 379 10.10 -14.44 14.15
CA VAL A 379 11.12 -13.82 13.31
C VAL A 379 12.08 -12.92 14.11
N SER A 380 11.84 -12.76 15.41
CA SER A 380 12.73 -12.02 16.31
C SER A 380 14.00 -12.83 16.60
N GLU A 381 15.17 -12.22 16.42
CA GLU A 381 16.46 -12.82 16.84
C GLU A 381 16.75 -12.65 18.34
N GLN A 382 16.07 -11.73 19.00
CA GLN A 382 16.23 -11.52 20.44
C GLN A 382 15.24 -12.38 21.23
N PRO A 383 15.59 -12.78 22.46
CA PRO A 383 14.68 -13.49 23.33
C PRO A 383 13.37 -12.71 23.51
N VAL A 384 12.25 -13.37 23.28
CA VAL A 384 10.92 -12.81 23.48
C VAL A 384 10.57 -12.90 24.97
N GLU A 385 10.22 -11.80 25.60
CA GLU A 385 9.79 -11.78 27.00
C GLU A 385 8.40 -12.40 27.15
N LYS A 386 7.50 -11.98 26.25
CA LYS A 386 6.11 -12.46 26.28
C LYS A 386 5.50 -12.51 24.89
N VAL A 387 4.98 -13.67 24.51
CA VAL A 387 4.09 -13.83 23.37
C VAL A 387 2.65 -13.62 23.85
N VAL A 388 1.93 -12.70 23.21
CA VAL A 388 0.62 -12.25 23.68
C VAL A 388 -0.44 -12.32 22.59
N SER A 389 -1.71 -12.25 22.99
CA SER A 389 -2.83 -12.02 22.10
C SER A 389 -2.75 -10.62 21.46
N THR A 390 -3.52 -10.42 20.40
CA THR A 390 -3.67 -9.10 19.76
C THR A 390 -4.16 -8.06 20.75
N GLU A 391 -5.13 -8.41 21.60
CA GLU A 391 -5.71 -7.51 22.57
C GLU A 391 -4.72 -7.09 23.66
N ASP A 392 -3.95 -8.04 24.18
CA ASP A 392 -2.93 -7.76 25.19
C ASP A 392 -1.73 -6.99 24.60
N PHE A 393 -1.41 -7.21 23.31
CA PHE A 393 -0.45 -6.38 22.61
C PHE A 393 -0.91 -4.92 22.55
N LEU A 394 -2.17 -4.68 22.16
CA LEU A 394 -2.74 -3.32 22.16
C LEU A 394 -2.74 -2.67 23.54
N LYS A 395 -3.00 -3.44 24.61
CA LYS A 395 -2.89 -2.95 26.01
C LYS A 395 -1.44 -2.55 26.37
N ALA A 396 -0.46 -3.34 25.95
CA ALA A 396 0.95 -3.02 26.16
C ALA A 396 1.38 -1.76 25.41
N VAL A 397 0.98 -1.63 24.16
CA VAL A 397 1.20 -0.40 23.35
C VAL A 397 0.56 0.81 24.03
N LYS A 398 -0.70 0.67 24.52
CA LYS A 398 -1.37 1.75 25.25
C LYS A 398 -0.60 2.17 26.49
N ALA A 399 -0.10 1.22 27.27
CA ALA A 399 0.69 1.54 28.47
C ALA A 399 1.96 2.34 28.15
N ASN A 400 2.62 2.07 27.02
CA ASN A 400 3.77 2.85 26.57
C ASN A 400 3.34 4.22 26.02
N LEU A 401 2.22 4.28 25.32
CA LEU A 401 1.65 5.54 24.84
C LEU A 401 1.29 6.47 26.01
N ASP A 402 0.65 5.94 27.07
CA ASP A 402 0.33 6.68 28.29
C ASP A 402 1.60 7.27 28.93
N LYS A 403 2.71 6.52 28.99
CA LYS A 403 4.01 7.02 29.52
C LYS A 403 4.61 8.13 28.64
N ILE A 404 4.41 8.08 27.33
CA ILE A 404 4.88 9.13 26.42
C ILE A 404 4.11 10.42 26.67
N PHE A 405 2.78 10.35 26.77
CA PHE A 405 1.92 11.52 26.90
C PHE A 405 1.69 11.98 28.35
N SER A 406 2.04 11.18 29.35
CA SER A 406 2.04 11.64 30.76
C SER A 406 3.18 12.62 31.11
N LYS A 407 4.13 12.80 30.18
CA LYS A 407 5.27 13.72 30.34
C LYS A 407 5.01 15.10 29.72
N PHE A 408 3.86 15.28 29.11
CA PHE A 408 3.34 16.54 28.55
C PHE A 408 2.09 16.96 29.31
#